data_e77e8991303153374909f03306c8f652
#
_entry.id   e77e8991303153374909f03306c8f652
#
_cell.length_a   1.000
_cell.length_b   1.000
_cell.length_c   1.000
_cell.angle_alpha   90.00
_cell.angle_beta   90.00
_cell.angle_gamma   90.00
#
_symmetry.space_group_name_H-M   'P 1'
#
loop_
_entity.id
_entity.type
_entity.pdbx_description
1 polymer ?
#
loop_
_entity_poly.entity_id
_entity_poly.type
_entity_poly.pdbx_seq_one_letter_code
_entity_poly.pdbx_strand_id
1 'polypeptide(L)'
;MTKKWRRVYAWVLTVAMVLSMANLPITIAKAASTQNLTVKSGATSVTIAKNEYGDDYIGDMFFNIPDALKTKSAISSNKVTSMTVKITIKSFTQGSGAKAQAFIFAQPDASGDWNWNQSSTAELVTGSQLTLTYSFADMDWKGGTTLGNLGVRFANAAEGSTVSYSVDSAVINMADSGSSATSKPSSATSKPSSTASAGGNVSTDQIAITRSVGSGTNDYYAEYSFSITNNSSETVRGIQILIPTSGSVDVGYVEGFSAVYDAALGGVVAYYSTEIAAGATVSSSSNKVGFGKQPSISVGESNVIAVNCAGPSTGDELNYELTGRKDVAYADTPVGRHGKLSVQKVDSYAAPIMVDQNGVPTQLRGASTHGMHWFPQYVNQNAFQTLRDDWGINMVRLVCYPRDVGSVGYLTGGDSTKQQLDTLIQNGVDYATKLGMYALVDWHVHAYNPNEYLKEAKIFFTKYATMYKDHDNVLYEICNEPTGTNWYSGNGKDLYTYCSEVIKTIRAIDPDAIIICGTNTWSQDVDQVAAKPMKALGYENIMYTFHFYSATHKENLMKKVRLATKDGTPIFVTEFGICSADGNGSYDTENADRWIALLADFSLQLL
;
A
#
# COMPACT_ATOMS: atom_id res chain seq x y z
N MET A 1 -4.63 -16.95 -35.58
CA MET A 1 -3.27 -17.51 -35.42
C MET A 1 -3.35 -18.86 -34.72
N THR A 2 -2.75 -19.91 -35.27
CA THR A 2 -2.87 -21.27 -34.73
C THR A 2 -1.99 -21.45 -33.48
N LYS A 3 -2.40 -22.33 -32.55
CA LYS A 3 -1.68 -22.67 -31.28
C LYS A 3 -0.17 -22.95 -31.46
N LYS A 4 0.28 -23.26 -32.67
CA LYS A 4 1.69 -23.53 -33.00
C LYS A 4 2.56 -22.27 -33.04
N TRP A 5 1.99 -21.11 -33.43
CA TRP A 5 2.70 -19.84 -33.50
C TRP A 5 2.88 -19.18 -32.12
N ARG A 6 1.94 -19.38 -31.20
CA ARG A 6 2.06 -18.86 -29.82
C ARG A 6 3.23 -19.51 -29.05
N ARG A 7 3.56 -20.77 -29.33
CA ARG A 7 4.72 -21.45 -28.72
C ARG A 7 6.06 -20.99 -29.29
N VAL A 8 6.11 -20.60 -30.55
CA VAL A 8 7.35 -20.09 -31.19
C VAL A 8 7.66 -18.69 -30.70
N TYR A 9 6.66 -17.81 -30.51
CA TYR A 9 6.87 -16.46 -29.95
C TYR A 9 7.33 -16.50 -28.48
N ALA A 10 6.82 -17.41 -27.68
CA ALA A 10 7.27 -17.59 -26.30
C ALA A 10 8.74 -18.06 -26.25
N TRP A 11 9.15 -18.93 -27.15
CA TRP A 11 10.54 -19.42 -27.22
C TRP A 11 11.53 -18.36 -27.74
N VAL A 12 11.13 -17.56 -28.71
CA VAL A 12 11.98 -16.48 -29.26
C VAL A 12 12.17 -15.36 -28.25
N LEU A 13 11.17 -15.02 -27.44
CA LEU A 13 11.30 -14.04 -26.36
C LEU A 13 12.19 -14.57 -25.21
N THR A 14 12.12 -15.86 -24.89
CA THR A 14 12.97 -16.47 -23.84
C THR A 14 14.42 -16.56 -24.28
N VAL A 15 14.69 -16.85 -25.55
CA VAL A 15 16.06 -16.90 -26.10
C VAL A 15 16.65 -15.50 -26.31
N ALA A 16 15.84 -14.50 -26.68
CA ALA A 16 16.31 -13.12 -26.79
C ALA A 16 16.64 -12.50 -25.41
N MET A 17 15.92 -12.85 -24.35
CA MET A 17 16.24 -12.46 -22.98
C MET A 17 17.55 -13.09 -22.46
N VAL A 18 17.86 -14.33 -22.85
CA VAL A 18 19.08 -15.01 -22.42
C VAL A 18 20.32 -14.52 -23.17
N LEU A 19 20.18 -14.07 -24.42
CA LEU A 19 21.31 -13.56 -25.23
C LEU A 19 21.64 -12.08 -24.99
N SER A 20 20.73 -11.28 -24.42
CA SER A 20 21.02 -9.88 -24.04
C SER A 20 21.69 -9.73 -22.68
N MET A 21 21.82 -10.81 -21.89
CA MET A 21 22.48 -10.79 -20.58
C MET A 21 23.98 -11.14 -20.63
N ALA A 22 24.57 -11.36 -21.80
CA ALA A 22 25.93 -11.90 -21.92
C ALA A 22 27.07 -10.87 -21.89
N ASN A 23 26.82 -9.56 -21.75
CA ASN A 23 27.88 -8.54 -21.77
C ASN A 23 27.72 -7.39 -20.74
N LEU A 24 27.17 -7.66 -19.57
CA LEU A 24 27.27 -6.75 -18.43
C LEU A 24 28.28 -7.34 -17.41
N PRO A 25 29.15 -6.52 -16.81
CA PRO A 25 29.99 -7.02 -15.73
C PRO A 25 29.08 -7.44 -14.57
N ILE A 26 28.96 -8.74 -14.36
CA ILE A 26 28.24 -9.32 -13.24
C ILE A 26 29.03 -8.96 -11.98
N THR A 27 28.63 -7.91 -11.30
CA THR A 27 28.92 -7.80 -9.88
C THR A 27 28.01 -8.83 -9.21
N ILE A 28 28.58 -9.98 -8.89
CA ILE A 28 27.89 -11.03 -8.14
C ILE A 28 27.52 -10.43 -6.79
N ALA A 29 26.25 -10.00 -6.63
CA ALA A 29 25.70 -9.80 -5.31
C ALA A 29 25.81 -11.16 -4.60
N LYS A 30 26.59 -11.22 -3.55
CA LYS A 30 26.77 -12.42 -2.74
C LYS A 30 25.40 -12.81 -2.22
N ALA A 31 24.91 -14.00 -2.58
CA ALA A 31 23.60 -14.47 -2.18
C ALA A 31 23.49 -14.43 -0.64
N ALA A 32 22.33 -14.02 -0.12
CA ALA A 32 22.02 -14.13 1.28
C ALA A 32 22.34 -15.54 1.77
N SER A 33 23.02 -15.67 2.89
CA SER A 33 23.42 -16.98 3.39
C SER A 33 22.19 -17.74 3.88
N THR A 34 22.07 -19.01 3.47
CA THR A 34 20.99 -19.88 3.93
C THR A 34 21.58 -21.10 4.63
N GLN A 35 20.87 -21.60 5.64
CA GLN A 35 21.22 -22.85 6.32
C GLN A 35 20.03 -23.81 6.25
N ASN A 36 20.30 -25.07 5.85
CA ASN A 36 19.26 -26.08 5.77
C ASN A 36 18.82 -26.53 7.18
N LEU A 37 17.51 -26.77 7.29
CA LEU A 37 16.87 -27.41 8.43
C LEU A 37 16.61 -28.89 8.13
N THR A 38 16.74 -29.74 9.12
CA THR A 38 16.45 -31.17 9.01
C THR A 38 15.22 -31.51 9.84
N VAL A 39 14.35 -32.36 9.30
CA VAL A 39 13.17 -32.87 10.03
C VAL A 39 13.65 -33.79 11.16
N LYS A 40 13.16 -33.55 12.36
CA LYS A 40 13.41 -34.41 13.52
C LYS A 40 12.78 -35.78 13.23
N SER A 41 13.53 -36.85 13.38
CA SER A 41 13.11 -38.22 13.04
C SER A 41 12.94 -38.58 11.56
N GLY A 42 13.18 -37.67 10.60
CA GLY A 42 13.01 -37.97 9.16
C GLY A 42 11.58 -38.32 8.75
N ALA A 43 10.58 -37.85 9.50
CA ALA A 43 9.18 -38.18 9.28
C ALA A 43 8.68 -37.68 7.91
N THR A 44 7.94 -38.53 7.21
CA THR A 44 7.27 -38.25 5.94
C THR A 44 5.74 -38.27 6.05
N SER A 45 5.23 -38.41 7.25
CA SER A 45 3.80 -38.39 7.57
C SER A 45 3.56 -38.06 9.05
N VAL A 46 2.38 -37.52 9.33
CA VAL A 46 1.87 -37.31 10.69
C VAL A 46 0.45 -37.86 10.81
N THR A 47 0.12 -38.40 11.98
CA THR A 47 -1.25 -38.83 12.32
C THR A 47 -1.98 -37.67 12.97
N ILE A 48 -3.19 -37.39 12.51
CA ILE A 48 -4.05 -36.34 13.05
C ILE A 48 -4.77 -36.88 14.29
N ALA A 49 -4.60 -36.17 15.39
CA ALA A 49 -5.25 -36.49 16.66
C ALA A 49 -5.87 -35.23 17.28
N LYS A 50 -6.79 -35.39 18.20
CA LYS A 50 -7.23 -34.26 19.03
C LYS A 50 -6.05 -33.74 19.85
N ASN A 51 -5.98 -32.39 19.96
CA ASN A 51 -5.06 -31.80 20.93
C ASN A 51 -5.45 -32.21 22.37
N GLU A 52 -4.59 -31.97 23.32
CA GLU A 52 -4.83 -32.36 24.72
C GLU A 52 -6.04 -31.66 25.35
N TYR A 53 -6.55 -30.58 24.75
CA TYR A 53 -7.73 -29.83 25.18
C TYR A 53 -9.01 -30.30 24.46
N GLY A 54 -8.89 -31.13 23.42
CA GLY A 54 -10.02 -31.74 22.70
C GLY A 54 -10.70 -30.82 21.68
N ASP A 55 -10.15 -29.64 21.44
CA ASP A 55 -10.80 -28.62 20.62
C ASP A 55 -10.40 -28.67 19.14
N ASP A 56 -9.14 -29.10 18.85
CA ASP A 56 -8.59 -29.11 17.50
C ASP A 56 -8.02 -30.48 17.10
N TYR A 57 -8.13 -30.79 15.81
CA TYR A 57 -7.49 -31.95 15.17
C TYR A 57 -6.18 -31.55 14.54
N ILE A 58 -5.04 -31.98 15.09
CA ILE A 58 -3.71 -31.55 14.71
C ILE A 58 -2.72 -32.72 14.55
N GLY A 59 -1.68 -32.48 13.75
CA GLY A 59 -0.50 -33.33 13.66
C GLY A 59 0.74 -32.48 13.39
N ASP A 60 1.80 -32.66 14.17
CA ASP A 60 2.99 -31.82 14.12
C ASP A 60 4.19 -32.56 13.54
N MET A 61 4.89 -31.88 12.63
CA MET A 61 6.21 -32.25 12.15
C MET A 61 7.23 -31.28 12.76
N PHE A 62 8.23 -31.81 13.45
CA PHE A 62 9.27 -31.01 14.11
C PHE A 62 10.56 -30.96 13.33
N PHE A 63 11.27 -29.84 13.44
CA PHE A 63 12.64 -29.69 12.97
C PHE A 63 13.67 -29.84 14.09
N ASN A 64 14.89 -30.29 13.73
CA ASN A 64 16.04 -30.14 14.59
C ASN A 64 16.42 -28.65 14.61
N ILE A 65 16.48 -28.06 15.81
CA ILE A 65 16.76 -26.64 16.00
C ILE A 65 18.29 -26.45 15.94
N PRO A 66 18.84 -25.78 14.91
CA PRO A 66 20.28 -25.54 14.82
C PRO A 66 20.73 -24.46 15.83
N ASP A 67 22.02 -24.40 16.13
CA ASP A 67 22.56 -23.44 17.10
C ASP A 67 22.23 -21.98 16.77
N ALA A 68 22.12 -21.64 15.48
CA ALA A 68 21.73 -20.31 15.02
C ALA A 68 20.31 -19.89 15.41
N LEU A 69 19.42 -20.83 15.76
CA LEU A 69 18.04 -20.61 16.16
C LEU A 69 17.79 -20.90 17.64
N LYS A 70 18.72 -21.51 18.37
CA LYS A 70 18.49 -21.98 19.73
C LYS A 70 18.09 -20.91 20.73
N THR A 71 18.62 -19.70 20.58
CA THR A 71 18.37 -18.61 21.52
C THR A 71 18.03 -17.31 20.81
N LYS A 72 17.33 -16.41 21.48
CA LYS A 72 17.06 -15.05 21.00
C LYS A 72 18.35 -14.33 20.60
N SER A 73 19.41 -14.44 21.38
CA SER A 73 20.71 -13.86 21.07
C SER A 73 21.39 -14.52 19.87
N ALA A 74 21.23 -15.84 19.69
CA ALA A 74 21.78 -16.57 18.54
C ALA A 74 21.08 -16.13 17.24
N ILE A 75 19.77 -15.97 17.21
CA ILE A 75 19.00 -15.46 16.07
C ILE A 75 19.51 -14.08 15.69
N SER A 76 19.65 -13.17 16.65
CA SER A 76 20.16 -11.80 16.40
C SER A 76 21.63 -11.81 15.94
N SER A 77 22.52 -12.55 16.59
CA SER A 77 23.96 -12.57 16.26
C SER A 77 24.24 -13.20 14.90
N ASN A 78 23.45 -14.20 14.49
CA ASN A 78 23.53 -14.81 13.17
C ASN A 78 22.70 -14.08 12.11
N LYS A 79 22.05 -12.96 12.48
CA LYS A 79 21.19 -12.16 11.58
C LYS A 79 20.13 -13.00 10.88
N VAL A 80 19.54 -13.96 11.58
CA VAL A 80 18.47 -14.78 11.04
C VAL A 80 17.22 -13.95 10.87
N THR A 81 16.68 -13.91 9.65
CA THR A 81 15.50 -13.11 9.29
C THR A 81 14.23 -13.94 9.23
N SER A 82 14.29 -15.10 8.56
CA SER A 82 13.11 -15.92 8.34
C SER A 82 13.45 -17.39 8.15
N MET A 83 12.41 -18.21 8.12
CA MET A 83 12.47 -19.62 7.74
C MET A 83 11.50 -19.85 6.60
N THR A 84 11.91 -20.62 5.59
CA THR A 84 11.05 -21.03 4.48
C THR A 84 11.03 -22.54 4.36
N VAL A 85 9.84 -23.12 4.28
CA VAL A 85 9.62 -24.56 4.13
C VAL A 85 8.77 -24.82 2.91
N LYS A 86 9.23 -25.71 2.03
CA LYS A 86 8.46 -26.22 0.90
C LYS A 86 8.12 -27.68 1.14
N ILE A 87 6.84 -28.00 1.06
CA ILE A 87 6.30 -29.33 1.35
C ILE A 87 5.36 -29.72 0.23
N THR A 88 5.57 -30.89 -0.36
CA THR A 88 4.60 -31.48 -1.29
C THR A 88 3.66 -32.42 -0.51
N ILE A 89 2.36 -32.16 -0.57
CA ILE A 89 1.31 -32.99 0.06
C ILE A 89 1.02 -34.19 -0.83
N LYS A 90 1.27 -35.39 -0.31
CA LYS A 90 1.04 -36.65 -1.05
C LYS A 90 -0.38 -37.15 -0.89
N SER A 91 -0.89 -37.13 0.34
CA SER A 91 -2.26 -37.54 0.64
C SER A 91 -2.69 -37.02 2.01
N PHE A 92 -3.97 -36.77 2.17
CA PHE A 92 -4.66 -36.52 3.44
C PHE A 92 -6.15 -36.82 3.29
N THR A 93 -6.86 -36.90 4.42
CA THR A 93 -8.32 -36.98 4.44
C THR A 93 -8.88 -35.70 5.05
N GLN A 94 -9.75 -35.01 4.32
CA GLN A 94 -10.40 -33.78 4.78
C GLN A 94 -11.29 -34.08 5.99
N GLY A 95 -11.20 -33.26 7.04
CA GLY A 95 -12.11 -33.29 8.18
C GLY A 95 -13.50 -32.75 7.84
N SER A 96 -14.46 -32.94 8.73
CA SER A 96 -15.86 -32.53 8.56
C SER A 96 -16.11 -31.02 8.80
N GLY A 97 -15.10 -30.29 9.24
CA GLY A 97 -15.19 -28.86 9.61
C GLY A 97 -14.48 -27.95 8.62
N ALA A 98 -13.65 -27.06 9.14
CA ALA A 98 -12.83 -26.15 8.35
C ALA A 98 -11.88 -26.90 7.41
N LYS A 99 -11.43 -26.24 6.33
CA LYS A 99 -10.47 -26.82 5.39
C LYS A 99 -9.18 -27.21 6.08
N ALA A 100 -8.63 -28.37 5.67
CA ALA A 100 -7.33 -28.81 6.16
C ALA A 100 -6.22 -27.84 5.73
N GLN A 101 -5.33 -27.50 6.63
CA GLN A 101 -4.32 -26.47 6.44
C GLN A 101 -2.99 -26.82 7.11
N ALA A 102 -1.92 -26.16 6.69
CA ALA A 102 -0.61 -26.23 7.30
C ALA A 102 -0.04 -24.84 7.59
N PHE A 103 0.78 -24.73 8.63
CA PHE A 103 1.52 -23.53 8.99
C PHE A 103 2.77 -23.86 9.79
N ILE A 104 3.79 -22.99 9.72
CA ILE A 104 4.97 -23.09 10.57
C ILE A 104 4.60 -22.59 11.97
N PHE A 105 5.06 -23.29 12.99
CA PHE A 105 5.02 -22.81 14.36
C PHE A 105 6.42 -22.73 14.97
N ALA A 106 6.60 -21.75 15.86
CA ALA A 106 7.78 -21.56 16.68
C ALA A 106 7.32 -21.34 18.13
N GLN A 107 7.88 -22.12 19.06
CA GLN A 107 7.52 -22.06 20.47
C GLN A 107 8.79 -21.80 21.29
N PRO A 108 8.98 -20.57 21.79
CA PRO A 108 10.00 -20.31 22.79
C PRO A 108 9.85 -21.24 24.00
N ASP A 109 10.97 -21.56 24.61
CA ASP A 109 10.99 -22.41 25.78
C ASP A 109 10.15 -21.79 26.90
N ALA A 110 9.08 -22.48 27.22
CA ALA A 110 8.13 -22.04 28.22
C ALA A 110 8.09 -23.01 29.37
N SER A 111 8.61 -22.58 30.47
CA SER A 111 8.16 -23.05 31.77
C SER A 111 6.79 -22.41 32.08
N GLY A 112 5.71 -22.91 31.46
CA GLY A 112 4.34 -22.45 31.66
C GLY A 112 3.78 -21.55 30.57
N ASP A 113 2.61 -21.93 30.11
CA ASP A 113 1.61 -21.19 29.33
C ASP A 113 1.98 -20.50 28.00
N TRP A 114 1.55 -21.15 26.89
CA TRP A 114 1.09 -20.51 25.64
C TRP A 114 2.05 -19.57 24.90
N ASN A 115 3.34 -19.90 24.79
CA ASN A 115 4.29 -19.21 23.94
C ASN A 115 4.21 -19.69 22.47
N TRP A 116 3.04 -19.58 21.88
CA TRP A 116 2.78 -20.04 20.53
C TRP A 116 2.92 -18.91 19.52
N ASN A 117 3.80 -19.08 18.53
CA ASN A 117 3.96 -18.20 17.38
C ASN A 117 3.74 -19.02 16.12
N GLN A 118 3.05 -18.47 15.11
CA GLN A 118 2.79 -19.19 13.86
C GLN A 118 2.87 -18.28 12.64
N SER A 119 3.12 -18.88 11.47
CA SER A 119 3.01 -18.23 10.15
C SER A 119 1.53 -18.08 9.74
N SER A 120 1.30 -17.45 8.59
CA SER A 120 0.05 -17.60 7.85
C SER A 120 -0.21 -19.08 7.51
N THR A 121 -1.47 -19.45 7.38
CA THR A 121 -1.90 -20.80 7.03
C THR A 121 -1.95 -21.01 5.52
N ALA A 122 -1.67 -22.24 5.05
CA ALA A 122 -1.88 -22.65 3.66
C ALA A 122 -2.80 -23.86 3.60
N GLU A 123 -3.76 -23.87 2.69
CA GLU A 123 -4.70 -24.99 2.50
C GLU A 123 -3.96 -26.23 1.96
N LEU A 124 -4.31 -27.42 2.48
CA LEU A 124 -3.79 -28.69 1.97
C LEU A 124 -4.48 -29.07 0.67
N VAL A 125 -3.70 -29.32 -0.36
CA VAL A 125 -4.19 -29.85 -1.65
C VAL A 125 -3.30 -31.02 -2.04
N THR A 126 -3.89 -32.21 -2.22
CA THR A 126 -3.14 -33.40 -2.62
C THR A 126 -2.42 -33.19 -3.97
N GLY A 127 -1.14 -33.50 -4.02
CA GLY A 127 -0.28 -33.34 -5.20
C GLY A 127 0.30 -31.93 -5.35
N SER A 128 -0.07 -30.96 -4.51
CA SER A 128 0.49 -29.61 -4.58
C SER A 128 1.70 -29.43 -3.65
N GLN A 129 2.57 -28.50 -4.05
CA GLN A 129 3.65 -27.99 -3.19
C GLN A 129 3.17 -26.74 -2.46
N LEU A 130 3.26 -26.74 -1.13
CA LEU A 130 3.05 -25.59 -0.28
C LEU A 130 4.38 -24.90 0.01
N THR A 131 4.39 -23.58 -0.03
CA THR A 131 5.51 -22.76 0.48
C THR A 131 5.03 -22.02 1.73
N LEU A 132 5.64 -22.33 2.88
CA LEU A 132 5.35 -21.69 4.15
C LEU A 132 6.55 -20.83 4.54
N THR A 133 6.31 -19.61 5.01
CA THR A 133 7.37 -18.69 5.47
C THR A 133 7.02 -18.16 6.87
N TYR A 134 8.01 -18.14 7.76
CA TYR A 134 7.90 -17.59 9.11
C TYR A 134 9.00 -16.56 9.35
N SER A 135 8.66 -15.37 9.84
CA SER A 135 9.58 -14.30 10.22
C SER A 135 9.97 -14.43 11.68
N PHE A 136 11.28 -14.45 11.98
CA PHE A 136 11.77 -14.45 13.36
C PHE A 136 11.80 -13.05 13.98
N ALA A 137 11.63 -11.99 13.17
CA ALA A 137 11.52 -10.62 13.66
C ALA A 137 10.24 -10.43 14.50
N ASP A 138 9.17 -11.14 14.13
CA ASP A 138 7.84 -11.01 14.74
C ASP A 138 7.62 -12.02 15.88
N MET A 139 8.65 -12.76 16.28
CA MET A 139 8.52 -13.80 17.31
C MET A 139 8.35 -13.21 18.70
N ASP A 140 7.17 -13.41 19.29
CA ASP A 140 6.90 -13.08 20.69
C ASP A 140 7.58 -14.10 21.64
N TRP A 141 8.62 -13.68 22.31
CA TRP A 141 9.39 -14.50 23.25
C TRP A 141 8.74 -14.65 24.62
N LYS A 142 7.77 -13.82 24.97
CA LYS A 142 7.05 -13.82 26.27
C LYS A 142 7.94 -14.08 27.50
N GLY A 143 9.14 -13.50 27.49
CA GLY A 143 10.12 -13.69 28.56
C GLY A 143 11.05 -14.90 28.38
N GLY A 144 10.79 -15.80 27.41
CA GLY A 144 11.70 -16.90 27.06
C GLY A 144 12.96 -16.38 26.35
N THR A 145 14.05 -17.14 26.45
CA THR A 145 15.34 -16.81 25.78
C THR A 145 15.82 -17.92 24.86
N THR A 146 15.19 -19.10 24.92
CA THR A 146 15.51 -20.28 24.10
C THR A 146 14.33 -20.69 23.25
N LEU A 147 14.58 -21.24 22.05
CA LEU A 147 13.55 -21.82 21.20
C LEU A 147 13.38 -23.32 21.55
N GLY A 148 12.23 -23.69 22.13
CA GLY A 148 11.94 -25.06 22.58
C GLY A 148 11.47 -25.95 21.43
N ASN A 149 10.52 -25.47 20.62
CA ASN A 149 9.96 -26.21 19.48
C ASN A 149 9.90 -25.36 18.22
N LEU A 150 10.13 -26.02 17.08
CA LEU A 150 10.00 -25.45 15.74
C LEU A 150 9.48 -26.54 14.81
N GLY A 151 8.42 -26.24 14.05
CA GLY A 151 7.82 -27.27 13.21
C GLY A 151 6.82 -26.75 12.20
N VAL A 152 6.14 -27.69 11.55
CA VAL A 152 4.94 -27.46 10.74
C VAL A 152 3.78 -28.21 11.38
N ARG A 153 2.69 -27.51 11.65
CA ARG A 153 1.43 -28.09 12.10
C ARG A 153 0.50 -28.29 10.92
N PHE A 154 -0.09 -29.47 10.86
CA PHE A 154 -1.23 -29.82 10.02
C PHE A 154 -2.48 -29.80 10.87
N ALA A 155 -3.49 -29.08 10.46
CA ALA A 155 -4.73 -28.90 11.22
C ALA A 155 -5.97 -29.17 10.33
N ASN A 156 -7.09 -29.50 10.96
CA ASN A 156 -8.40 -29.70 10.34
C ASN A 156 -8.50 -30.86 9.32
N ALA A 157 -7.52 -31.76 9.25
CA ALA A 157 -7.69 -33.05 8.57
C ALA A 157 -8.51 -34.00 9.44
N ALA A 158 -9.01 -35.11 8.87
CA ALA A 158 -9.87 -36.05 9.60
C ALA A 158 -9.14 -36.71 10.76
N GLU A 159 -9.81 -36.84 11.89
CA GLU A 159 -9.29 -37.53 13.08
C GLU A 159 -8.84 -38.95 12.74
N GLY A 160 -7.70 -39.37 13.28
CA GLY A 160 -7.10 -40.68 13.06
C GLY A 160 -6.53 -40.89 11.66
N SER A 161 -6.70 -39.94 10.75
CA SER A 161 -6.12 -40.03 9.41
C SER A 161 -4.63 -39.65 9.43
N THR A 162 -3.95 -39.98 8.31
CA THR A 162 -2.53 -39.66 8.11
C THR A 162 -2.39 -38.62 7.04
N VAL A 163 -1.70 -37.51 7.33
CA VAL A 163 -1.21 -36.57 6.33
C VAL A 163 0.17 -37.05 5.87
N SER A 164 0.30 -37.44 4.61
CA SER A 164 1.58 -37.86 4.00
C SER A 164 2.16 -36.74 3.15
N TYR A 165 3.46 -36.50 3.27
CA TYR A 165 4.13 -35.39 2.60
C TYR A 165 5.60 -35.73 2.25
N SER A 166 6.23 -34.87 1.43
CA SER A 166 7.69 -34.78 1.33
C SER A 166 8.12 -33.34 1.65
N VAL A 167 9.17 -33.19 2.42
CA VAL A 167 9.81 -31.88 2.62
C VAL A 167 10.79 -31.69 1.47
N ASP A 168 10.47 -30.78 0.55
CA ASP A 168 11.28 -30.52 -0.64
C ASP A 168 12.46 -29.58 -0.30
N SER A 169 12.25 -28.63 0.58
CA SER A 169 13.28 -27.80 1.20
C SER A 169 12.80 -27.22 2.53
N ALA A 170 13.73 -27.03 3.45
CA ALA A 170 13.51 -26.26 4.67
C ALA A 170 14.82 -25.50 4.97
N VAL A 171 14.74 -24.16 4.97
CA VAL A 171 15.92 -23.30 5.11
C VAL A 171 15.65 -22.13 6.05
N ILE A 172 16.65 -21.74 6.81
CA ILE A 172 16.70 -20.44 7.47
C ILE A 172 17.45 -19.45 6.58
N ASN A 173 16.95 -18.23 6.52
CA ASN A 173 17.53 -17.13 5.76
C ASN A 173 18.24 -16.18 6.73
N MET A 174 19.45 -15.77 6.39
CA MET A 174 20.28 -14.88 7.20
C MET A 174 20.65 -13.65 6.38
N ALA A 175 20.63 -12.46 6.99
CA ALA A 175 21.07 -11.23 6.34
C ALA A 175 22.61 -11.27 6.14
N ASP A 176 23.10 -10.66 5.06
CA ASP A 176 24.52 -10.63 4.73
C ASP A 176 25.38 -9.99 5.84
N SER A 177 26.46 -10.69 6.22
CA SER A 177 27.50 -10.14 7.06
C SER A 177 28.47 -9.33 6.20
N GLY A 178 28.27 -8.01 6.12
CA GLY A 178 29.28 -7.11 5.59
C GLY A 178 30.61 -7.31 6.32
N SER A 179 31.70 -7.49 5.58
CA SER A 179 33.05 -7.70 6.07
C SER A 179 33.49 -6.60 7.03
N SER A 180 33.69 -6.94 8.30
CA SER A 180 34.33 -6.04 9.28
C SER A 180 35.84 -6.14 9.19
N ALA A 181 36.49 -5.05 8.83
CA ALA A 181 37.90 -4.87 9.12
C ALA A 181 38.05 -4.48 10.61
N THR A 182 38.91 -5.24 11.29
CA THR A 182 39.22 -5.08 12.71
C THR A 182 39.92 -3.76 13.01
N SER A 183 39.39 -2.98 13.97
CA SER A 183 40.19 -2.19 14.89
C SER A 183 39.45 -1.97 16.21
N LYS A 184 40.22 -2.13 17.29
CA LYS A 184 39.85 -2.17 18.70
C LYS A 184 39.33 -0.80 19.21
N PRO A 185 38.40 -0.74 20.16
CA PRO A 185 37.73 0.47 20.58
C PRO A 185 38.56 1.36 21.47
N SER A 186 38.60 2.63 21.15
CA SER A 186 38.94 3.72 22.06
C SER A 186 37.61 4.38 22.48
N SER A 187 37.42 4.49 23.77
CA SER A 187 36.30 5.17 24.39
C SER A 187 36.26 6.66 24.04
N ALA A 188 35.27 7.07 23.28
CA ALA A 188 34.84 8.46 23.22
C ALA A 188 33.35 8.46 22.82
N THR A 189 32.55 9.02 23.70
CA THR A 189 31.17 9.41 23.45
C THR A 189 31.08 10.27 22.19
N SER A 190 30.59 9.70 21.09
CA SER A 190 30.27 10.45 19.89
C SER A 190 28.77 10.35 19.62
N LYS A 191 28.14 11.51 19.74
CA LYS A 191 26.82 11.86 19.22
C LYS A 191 26.64 11.33 17.79
N PRO A 192 25.51 10.69 17.43
CA PRO A 192 25.30 10.24 16.04
C PRO A 192 25.32 11.44 15.09
N SER A 193 26.17 11.37 14.10
CA SER A 193 26.21 12.33 13.01
C SER A 193 25.04 12.07 12.07
N SER A 194 24.12 13.02 11.99
CA SER A 194 23.10 13.09 10.97
C SER A 194 23.74 13.37 9.61
N THR A 195 23.68 12.42 8.68
CA THR A 195 23.97 12.73 7.28
C THR A 195 22.80 13.49 6.70
N ALA A 196 22.98 14.80 6.55
CA ALA A 196 22.02 15.70 5.92
C ALA A 196 21.91 15.39 4.43
N SER A 197 20.67 15.21 3.95
CA SER A 197 20.31 15.36 2.54
C SER A 197 20.41 16.83 2.16
N ALA A 198 20.94 17.12 0.97
CA ALA A 198 21.20 18.46 0.47
C ALA A 198 19.88 19.25 0.27
N GLY A 199 19.62 20.17 1.20
CA GLY A 199 18.54 21.16 1.15
C GLY A 199 18.61 22.03 2.40
N GLY A 200 19.23 23.23 2.34
CA GLY A 200 19.24 24.23 3.37
C GLY A 200 20.02 23.87 4.66
N ASN A 201 20.93 24.73 5.10
CA ASN A 201 21.76 24.55 6.33
C ASN A 201 20.98 24.83 7.63
N VAL A 202 19.75 24.37 7.78
CA VAL A 202 18.98 24.56 9.02
C VAL A 202 19.36 23.49 10.02
N SER A 203 19.88 23.87 11.17
CA SER A 203 20.23 22.95 12.25
C SER A 203 19.07 22.81 13.26
N THR A 204 19.08 21.72 14.05
CA THR A 204 18.00 21.42 15.00
C THR A 204 17.84 22.46 16.10
N ASP A 205 18.90 23.20 16.45
CA ASP A 205 18.89 24.28 17.45
C ASP A 205 18.19 25.56 16.96
N GLN A 206 17.96 25.69 15.66
CA GLN A 206 17.17 26.77 15.07
C GLN A 206 15.66 26.51 15.11
N ILE A 207 15.24 25.31 15.52
CA ILE A 207 13.83 24.97 15.68
C ILE A 207 13.50 24.91 17.16
N ALA A 208 12.70 25.85 17.61
CA ALA A 208 12.22 25.85 18.97
C ALA A 208 10.88 25.10 19.08
N ILE A 209 10.74 24.27 20.12
CA ILE A 209 9.49 23.62 20.47
C ILE A 209 9.04 24.02 21.86
N THR A 210 7.72 24.18 22.02
CA THR A 210 7.10 24.32 23.34
C THR A 210 6.09 23.20 23.51
N ARG A 211 6.30 22.33 24.51
CA ARG A 211 5.45 21.21 24.85
C ARG A 211 4.46 21.60 25.93
N SER A 212 3.19 21.29 25.75
CA SER A 212 2.14 21.37 26.75
C SER A 212 1.56 19.99 27.04
N VAL A 213 1.22 19.75 28.31
CA VAL A 213 0.60 18.48 28.74
C VAL A 213 -0.89 18.53 28.54
N GLY A 214 -1.46 17.54 27.85
CA GLY A 214 -2.90 17.43 27.65
C GLY A 214 -3.64 17.06 28.93
N SER A 215 -4.89 17.52 29.05
CA SER A 215 -5.74 17.29 30.23
C SER A 215 -6.10 15.81 30.45
N GLY A 216 -5.97 14.95 29.42
CA GLY A 216 -6.17 13.51 29.50
C GLY A 216 -5.01 12.73 30.10
N THR A 217 -3.86 13.38 30.35
CA THR A 217 -2.67 12.71 30.88
C THR A 217 -2.89 12.20 32.32
N ASN A 218 -2.57 10.91 32.52
CA ASN A 218 -2.68 10.21 33.79
C ASN A 218 -1.61 9.11 33.91
N ASP A 219 -1.72 8.21 34.90
CA ASP A 219 -0.73 7.15 35.10
C ASP A 219 -0.63 6.16 33.93
N TYR A 220 -1.68 5.98 33.15
CA TYR A 220 -1.77 5.01 32.05
C TYR A 220 -1.78 5.63 30.67
N TYR A 221 -1.84 6.97 30.56
CA TYR A 221 -1.90 7.67 29.29
C TYR A 221 -1.19 9.01 29.38
N ALA A 222 -0.43 9.35 28.34
CA ALA A 222 0.20 10.66 28.20
C ALA A 222 -0.20 11.31 26.88
N GLU A 223 -0.58 12.59 26.94
CA GLU A 223 -0.88 13.42 25.77
C GLU A 223 -0.08 14.71 25.83
N TYR A 224 0.54 15.05 24.73
CA TYR A 224 1.34 16.27 24.59
C TYR A 224 0.93 17.01 23.32
N SER A 225 0.90 18.34 23.42
CA SER A 225 0.76 19.22 22.27
C SER A 225 1.99 20.10 22.09
N PHE A 226 2.31 20.44 20.83
CA PHE A 226 3.53 21.14 20.48
C PHE A 226 3.27 22.39 19.65
N SER A 227 3.80 23.54 20.10
CA SER A 227 4.08 24.68 19.22
C SER A 227 5.49 24.53 18.68
N ILE A 228 5.66 24.77 17.38
CA ILE A 228 6.95 24.64 16.69
C ILE A 228 7.27 25.97 16.03
N THR A 229 8.42 26.55 16.35
CA THR A 229 8.90 27.83 15.79
C THR A 229 10.16 27.61 14.98
N ASN A 230 10.13 28.00 13.73
CA ASN A 230 11.30 28.02 12.85
C ASN A 230 12.04 29.37 13.00
N ASN A 231 13.13 29.37 13.74
CA ASN A 231 13.97 30.56 13.93
C ASN A 231 15.05 30.73 12.84
N SER A 232 15.06 29.85 11.84
CA SER A 232 16.02 29.99 10.74
C SER A 232 15.55 31.00 9.68
N SER A 233 16.44 31.35 8.77
CA SER A 233 16.14 32.20 7.62
C SER A 233 15.53 31.45 6.43
N GLU A 234 15.33 30.14 6.53
CA GLU A 234 14.85 29.27 5.44
C GLU A 234 13.54 28.58 5.82
N THR A 235 12.74 28.20 4.83
CA THR A 235 11.57 27.35 5.04
C THR A 235 12.02 25.94 5.40
N VAL A 236 11.45 25.38 6.47
CA VAL A 236 11.75 24.04 6.99
C VAL A 236 10.66 23.07 6.57
N ARG A 237 11.07 21.88 6.16
CA ARG A 237 10.19 20.77 5.73
C ARG A 237 10.59 19.50 6.46
N GLY A 238 9.64 18.91 7.19
CA GLY A 238 9.89 17.70 7.95
C GLY A 238 10.75 17.93 9.19
N ILE A 239 10.12 17.80 10.36
CA ILE A 239 10.77 17.96 11.67
C ILE A 239 10.47 16.70 12.48
N GLN A 240 11.51 16.07 13.03
CA GLN A 240 11.35 14.99 13.99
C GLN A 240 11.57 15.50 15.42
N ILE A 241 10.61 15.20 16.29
CA ILE A 241 10.63 15.52 17.73
C ILE A 241 10.67 14.19 18.49
N LEU A 242 11.70 14.00 19.32
CA LEU A 242 11.77 12.88 20.24
C LEU A 242 11.08 13.24 21.55
N ILE A 243 10.18 12.38 22.00
CA ILE A 243 9.55 12.38 23.33
C ILE A 243 10.15 11.17 24.09
N PRO A 244 11.21 11.35 24.90
CA PRO A 244 11.88 10.23 25.55
C PRO A 244 10.96 9.54 26.56
N THR A 245 11.02 8.20 26.62
CA THR A 245 10.30 7.39 27.60
C THR A 245 11.22 6.38 28.25
N SER A 246 11.00 6.06 29.53
CA SER A 246 11.83 5.06 30.24
C SER A 246 11.52 3.60 29.87
N GLY A 247 10.59 3.37 28.95
CA GLY A 247 10.18 2.04 28.46
C GLY A 247 9.24 2.16 27.26
N SER A 248 8.85 1.03 26.70
CA SER A 248 7.97 0.94 25.55
C SER A 248 6.58 1.50 25.85
N VAL A 249 6.01 2.22 24.90
CA VAL A 249 4.68 2.85 24.97
C VAL A 249 3.91 2.55 23.69
N ASP A 250 2.59 2.66 23.74
CA ASP A 250 1.68 2.39 22.63
C ASP A 250 1.10 3.70 22.09
N VAL A 251 1.54 4.12 20.90
CA VAL A 251 1.09 5.37 20.29
C VAL A 251 -0.32 5.17 19.71
N GLY A 252 -1.32 5.75 20.37
CA GLY A 252 -2.72 5.57 20.02
C GLY A 252 -3.44 6.79 19.46
N TYR A 253 -2.87 7.99 19.59
CA TYR A 253 -3.49 9.23 19.12
C TYR A 253 -2.47 10.20 18.56
N VAL A 254 -2.73 10.72 17.36
CA VAL A 254 -1.93 11.76 16.71
C VAL A 254 -2.82 12.77 16.00
N GLU A 255 -2.46 14.05 16.06
CA GLU A 255 -3.09 15.16 15.35
C GLU A 255 -1.98 16.08 14.85
N GLY A 256 -1.92 16.36 13.54
CA GLY A 256 -0.86 17.17 12.93
C GLY A 256 0.53 16.52 12.84
N PHE A 257 0.68 15.31 13.37
CA PHE A 257 1.89 14.51 13.32
C PHE A 257 1.62 13.11 12.74
N SER A 258 2.69 12.43 12.30
CA SER A 258 2.79 10.97 12.42
C SER A 258 3.73 10.66 13.58
N ALA A 259 3.48 9.57 14.34
CA ALA A 259 4.33 9.27 15.48
C ALA A 259 4.46 7.74 15.69
N VAL A 260 5.62 7.32 16.16
CA VAL A 260 5.94 5.92 16.42
C VAL A 260 6.84 5.81 17.65
N TYR A 261 6.73 4.71 18.40
CA TYR A 261 7.72 4.38 19.42
C TYR A 261 8.97 3.79 18.77
N ASP A 262 10.12 4.42 19.00
CA ASP A 262 11.42 3.95 18.54
C ASP A 262 12.26 3.48 19.73
N ALA A 263 12.49 2.18 19.81
CA ALA A 263 13.25 1.55 20.90
C ALA A 263 14.75 1.93 20.87
N ALA A 264 15.31 2.21 19.69
CA ALA A 264 16.73 2.59 19.55
C ALA A 264 16.97 4.03 20.01
N LEU A 265 15.99 4.91 19.81
CA LEU A 265 16.02 6.30 20.29
C LEU A 265 15.47 6.45 21.71
N GLY A 266 14.83 5.40 22.25
CA GLY A 266 14.31 5.36 23.60
C GLY A 266 13.12 6.29 23.83
N GLY A 267 12.17 6.35 22.88
CA GLY A 267 10.99 7.20 23.03
C GLY A 267 10.08 7.25 21.82
N VAL A 268 9.07 8.09 21.89
CA VAL A 268 8.17 8.36 20.75
C VAL A 268 8.79 9.41 19.85
N VAL A 269 8.94 9.09 18.57
CA VAL A 269 9.37 10.03 17.53
C VAL A 269 8.14 10.57 16.83
N ALA A 270 7.85 11.86 17.01
CA ALA A 270 6.78 12.57 16.35
C ALA A 270 7.34 13.34 15.13
N TYR A 271 6.72 13.14 13.97
CA TYR A 271 7.11 13.75 12.71
C TYR A 271 6.07 14.77 12.24
N TYR A 272 6.51 16.00 12.06
CA TYR A 272 5.74 17.10 11.51
C TYR A 272 6.10 17.31 10.04
N SER A 273 5.17 17.04 9.12
CA SER A 273 5.43 17.04 7.67
C SER A 273 5.12 18.36 6.96
N THR A 274 4.39 19.28 7.61
CA THR A 274 3.97 20.55 7.00
C THR A 274 5.12 21.56 7.00
N GLU A 275 5.23 22.35 5.94
CA GLU A 275 6.23 23.42 5.84
C GLU A 275 6.02 24.51 6.90
N ILE A 276 7.13 24.96 7.48
CA ILE A 276 7.15 26.12 8.38
C ILE A 276 8.07 27.17 7.76
N ALA A 277 7.49 28.29 7.33
CA ALA A 277 8.26 29.40 6.76
C ALA A 277 9.27 29.98 7.76
N ALA A 278 10.31 30.64 7.25
CA ALA A 278 11.29 31.34 8.07
C ALA A 278 10.62 32.29 9.05
N GLY A 279 10.99 32.21 10.35
CA GLY A 279 10.44 33.02 11.43
C GLY A 279 9.00 32.69 11.86
N ALA A 280 8.34 31.68 11.23
CA ALA A 280 6.96 31.33 11.56
C ALA A 280 6.85 30.36 12.74
N THR A 281 5.69 30.40 13.39
CA THR A 281 5.31 29.48 14.46
C THR A 281 4.01 28.77 14.10
N VAL A 282 3.97 27.45 14.26
CA VAL A 282 2.73 26.66 14.18
C VAL A 282 2.20 26.40 15.59
N SER A 283 0.87 26.54 15.73
CA SER A 283 0.18 26.43 17.02
C SER A 283 0.12 25.00 17.53
N SER A 284 0.09 24.84 18.85
CA SER A 284 -0.10 23.55 19.52
C SER A 284 -1.54 23.01 19.45
N SER A 285 -2.52 23.80 19.01
CA SER A 285 -3.94 23.43 19.06
C SER A 285 -4.28 22.19 18.21
N SER A 286 -3.55 21.97 17.12
CA SER A 286 -3.72 20.87 16.17
C SER A 286 -2.48 19.99 15.99
N ASN A 287 -1.53 20.06 16.92
CA ASN A 287 -0.28 19.31 16.86
C ASN A 287 -0.13 18.50 18.15
N LYS A 288 -0.71 17.30 18.19
CA LYS A 288 -0.81 16.47 19.40
C LYS A 288 -0.32 15.05 19.17
N VAL A 289 0.26 14.47 20.22
CA VAL A 289 0.66 13.06 20.29
C VAL A 289 0.23 12.50 21.63
N GLY A 290 -0.52 11.39 21.58
CA GLY A 290 -0.98 10.66 22.75
C GLY A 290 -0.61 9.19 22.68
N PHE A 291 -0.20 8.61 23.81
CA PHE A 291 0.21 7.22 23.90
C PHE A 291 -0.15 6.58 25.24
N GLY A 292 -0.53 5.32 25.19
CA GLY A 292 -0.70 4.46 26.36
C GLY A 292 0.65 4.12 26.99
N LYS A 293 0.74 4.11 28.31
CA LYS A 293 1.94 3.76 29.08
C LYS A 293 1.62 3.02 30.36
N GLN A 294 2.59 2.31 30.90
CA GLN A 294 2.47 1.76 32.27
C GLN A 294 2.81 2.86 33.30
N PRO A 295 2.27 2.81 34.52
CA PRO A 295 2.53 3.80 35.57
C PRO A 295 4.02 3.99 35.90
N SER A 296 4.82 2.92 35.74
CA SER A 296 6.27 2.94 35.95
C SER A 296 7.06 3.65 34.85
N ILE A 297 6.43 3.99 33.72
CA ILE A 297 7.11 4.65 32.59
C ILE A 297 7.04 6.16 32.78
N SER A 298 8.21 6.77 32.92
CA SER A 298 8.39 8.22 32.94
C SER A 298 8.60 8.77 31.52
N VAL A 299 8.18 10.00 31.31
CA VAL A 299 8.36 10.74 30.05
C VAL A 299 9.30 11.91 30.28
N GLY A 300 10.37 11.96 29.51
CA GLY A 300 11.40 13.02 29.60
C GLY A 300 11.03 14.28 28.81
N GLU A 301 11.95 15.24 28.82
CA GLU A 301 11.82 16.46 28.02
C GLU A 301 11.96 16.17 26.52
N SER A 302 11.10 16.78 25.72
CA SER A 302 11.10 16.61 24.26
C SER A 302 12.14 17.50 23.60
N ASN A 303 12.73 17.00 22.52
CA ASN A 303 13.72 17.75 21.73
C ASN A 303 13.59 17.47 20.24
N VAL A 304 13.99 18.43 19.41
CA VAL A 304 14.10 18.24 17.96
C VAL A 304 15.33 17.40 17.65
N ILE A 305 15.17 16.31 16.93
CA ILE A 305 16.27 15.39 16.58
C ILE A 305 16.69 15.46 15.12
N ALA A 306 15.79 15.91 14.22
CA ALA A 306 16.07 16.09 12.81
C ALA A 306 15.22 17.19 12.18
N VAL A 307 15.74 17.85 11.15
CA VAL A 307 15.09 18.92 10.37
C VAL A 307 15.31 18.65 8.89
N ASN A 308 14.37 19.05 8.04
CA ASN A 308 14.40 18.77 6.60
C ASN A 308 14.59 17.28 6.30
N CYS A 309 13.93 16.44 7.06
CA CYS A 309 14.05 14.98 7.05
C CYS A 309 12.73 14.30 6.64
N ALA A 310 12.82 13.03 6.29
CA ALA A 310 11.66 12.15 6.19
C ALA A 310 11.11 11.79 7.59
N GLY A 311 9.87 11.30 7.65
CA GLY A 311 9.28 10.76 8.88
C GLY A 311 10.08 9.57 9.42
N PRO A 312 9.92 9.23 10.72
CA PRO A 312 10.47 8.01 11.26
C PRO A 312 9.82 6.83 10.50
N SER A 313 10.61 5.82 10.16
CA SER A 313 10.04 4.56 9.70
C SER A 313 9.28 3.93 10.86
N THR A 314 7.99 3.74 10.72
CA THR A 314 7.28 2.76 11.54
C THR A 314 7.77 1.39 11.09
N GLY A 315 7.95 0.43 11.98
CA GLY A 315 8.45 -0.91 11.61
C GLY A 315 7.58 -1.64 10.57
N ASP A 316 6.37 -1.14 10.31
CA ASP A 316 5.43 -1.58 9.27
C ASP A 316 5.56 -0.76 7.97
N GLU A 317 6.11 0.44 8.02
CA GLU A 317 6.59 1.13 6.84
C GLU A 317 7.88 0.44 6.45
N LEU A 318 7.83 -0.29 5.36
CA LEU A 318 8.99 -0.84 4.69
C LEU A 318 10.13 0.17 4.80
N ASN A 319 11.17 -0.21 5.53
CA ASN A 319 12.35 0.64 5.78
C ASN A 319 13.14 0.72 4.47
N TYR A 320 12.54 1.33 3.45
CA TYR A 320 13.20 1.71 2.24
C TYR A 320 14.04 2.93 2.56
N GLU A 321 15.19 2.68 3.19
CA GLU A 321 16.29 3.58 3.00
C GLU A 321 16.45 3.72 1.49
N LEU A 322 16.10 4.90 0.97
CA LEU A 322 16.35 5.28 -0.43
C LEU A 322 17.87 5.38 -0.72
N THR A 323 18.70 4.99 0.25
CA THR A 323 20.14 4.89 0.14
C THR A 323 20.51 3.77 -0.82
N GLY A 324 20.80 4.18 -2.04
CA GLY A 324 21.26 3.30 -3.12
C GLY A 324 20.27 3.06 -4.25
N ARG A 325 19.06 3.63 -4.22
CA ARG A 325 18.21 3.69 -5.42
C ARG A 325 18.88 4.58 -6.44
N LYS A 326 19.13 4.04 -7.64
CA LYS A 326 19.56 4.85 -8.78
C LYS A 326 18.42 5.79 -9.13
N ASP A 327 18.71 7.06 -9.33
CA ASP A 327 17.78 7.98 -9.96
C ASP A 327 17.32 7.37 -11.29
N VAL A 328 16.01 7.16 -11.42
CA VAL A 328 15.41 6.71 -12.68
C VAL A 328 15.44 7.89 -13.63
N ALA A 329 16.11 7.76 -14.77
CA ALA A 329 16.08 8.81 -15.79
C ALA A 329 14.63 9.08 -16.19
N TYR A 330 14.27 10.35 -16.40
CA TYR A 330 12.87 10.70 -16.73
C TYR A 330 12.34 9.91 -17.94
N ALA A 331 13.16 9.69 -18.96
CA ALA A 331 12.80 8.87 -20.12
C ALA A 331 12.41 7.43 -19.78
N ASP A 332 12.84 6.91 -18.64
CA ASP A 332 12.53 5.55 -18.15
C ASP A 332 11.33 5.53 -17.20
N THR A 333 10.80 6.68 -16.82
CA THR A 333 9.58 6.76 -16.00
C THR A 333 8.32 6.44 -16.83
N PRO A 334 7.18 6.15 -16.20
CA PRO A 334 5.91 5.93 -16.91
C PRO A 334 5.57 7.06 -17.91
N VAL A 335 5.60 8.30 -17.47
CA VAL A 335 5.31 9.45 -18.34
C VAL A 335 6.40 9.67 -19.39
N GLY A 336 7.66 9.47 -19.01
CA GLY A 336 8.78 9.60 -19.96
C GLY A 336 8.71 8.61 -21.13
N ARG A 337 8.18 7.40 -20.89
CA ARG A 337 7.98 6.37 -21.92
C ARG A 337 6.74 6.59 -22.77
N HIS A 338 5.64 6.98 -22.15
CA HIS A 338 4.31 7.00 -22.78
C HIS A 338 3.83 8.40 -23.18
N GLY A 339 4.37 9.45 -22.55
CA GLY A 339 3.98 10.84 -22.80
C GLY A 339 2.51 11.10 -22.50
N LYS A 340 1.90 12.01 -23.26
CA LYS A 340 0.48 12.33 -23.13
C LYS A 340 -0.38 11.18 -23.64
N LEU A 341 -1.35 10.78 -22.81
CA LEU A 341 -2.28 9.70 -23.14
C LEU A 341 -3.51 10.22 -23.88
N SER A 342 -4.16 9.33 -24.62
CA SER A 342 -5.45 9.60 -25.27
C SER A 342 -6.32 8.35 -25.30
N VAL A 343 -7.62 8.52 -25.58
CA VAL A 343 -8.59 7.41 -25.71
C VAL A 343 -8.93 7.23 -27.18
N GLN A 344 -8.51 6.13 -27.76
CA GLN A 344 -8.64 5.88 -29.20
C GLN A 344 -9.26 4.54 -29.51
N LYS A 345 -9.93 4.44 -30.65
CA LYS A 345 -10.37 3.18 -31.22
C LYS A 345 -9.17 2.47 -31.84
N VAL A 346 -8.87 1.27 -31.37
CA VAL A 346 -7.86 0.37 -31.92
C VAL A 346 -8.56 -0.88 -32.42
N ASP A 347 -8.29 -1.31 -33.65
CA ASP A 347 -9.07 -2.35 -34.35
C ASP A 347 -9.18 -3.69 -33.62
N SER A 348 -8.18 -4.03 -32.81
CA SER A 348 -8.18 -5.29 -32.03
C SER A 348 -9.11 -5.27 -30.81
N TYR A 349 -9.68 -4.13 -30.43
CA TYR A 349 -10.53 -3.97 -29.26
C TYR A 349 -11.96 -3.54 -29.61
N ALA A 350 -12.95 -4.07 -28.89
CA ALA A 350 -14.34 -3.75 -29.12
C ALA A 350 -14.69 -2.29 -28.76
N ALA A 351 -14.16 -1.78 -27.64
CA ALA A 351 -14.31 -0.41 -27.19
C ALA A 351 -13.03 0.42 -27.46
N PRO A 352 -13.10 1.76 -27.48
CA PRO A 352 -11.90 2.61 -27.39
C PRO A 352 -11.12 2.31 -26.13
N ILE A 353 -9.80 2.38 -26.22
CA ILE A 353 -8.88 2.11 -25.11
C ILE A 353 -7.90 3.26 -24.93
N MET A 354 -7.21 3.29 -23.82
CA MET A 354 -6.13 4.23 -23.58
C MET A 354 -4.90 3.85 -24.38
N VAL A 355 -4.33 4.85 -25.06
CA VAL A 355 -3.09 4.71 -25.81
C VAL A 355 -2.12 5.82 -25.44
N ASP A 356 -0.83 5.57 -25.63
CA ASP A 356 0.24 6.54 -25.43
C ASP A 356 0.34 7.54 -26.59
N GLN A 357 1.28 8.48 -26.47
CA GLN A 357 1.53 9.51 -27.50
C GLN A 357 1.85 8.95 -28.90
N ASN A 358 2.25 7.68 -29.00
CA ASN A 358 2.55 6.99 -30.24
C ASN A 358 1.39 6.11 -30.75
N GLY A 359 0.23 6.14 -30.07
CA GLY A 359 -0.93 5.30 -30.37
C GLY A 359 -0.80 3.85 -29.88
N VAL A 360 0.16 3.56 -29.00
CA VAL A 360 0.38 2.21 -28.46
C VAL A 360 -0.55 1.98 -27.26
N PRO A 361 -1.31 0.86 -27.22
CA PRO A 361 -2.14 0.51 -26.07
C PRO A 361 -1.35 0.52 -24.77
N THR A 362 -1.80 1.33 -23.81
CA THR A 362 -1.10 1.57 -22.55
C THR A 362 -2.06 1.31 -21.39
N GLN A 363 -1.62 0.51 -20.42
CA GLN A 363 -2.38 0.24 -19.21
C GLN A 363 -1.87 1.08 -18.05
N LEU A 364 -2.78 1.85 -17.43
CA LEU A 364 -2.53 2.45 -16.13
C LEU A 364 -2.85 1.44 -15.02
N ARG A 365 -1.93 1.34 -14.07
CA ARG A 365 -2.04 0.56 -12.83
C ARG A 365 -1.73 1.49 -11.69
N GLY A 366 -2.72 1.73 -10.85
CA GLY A 366 -2.62 2.80 -9.88
C GLY A 366 -2.89 2.36 -8.46
N ALA A 367 -2.71 3.31 -7.56
CA ALA A 367 -3.09 3.24 -6.17
C ALA A 367 -3.83 4.52 -5.77
N SER A 368 -4.87 4.35 -4.94
CA SER A 368 -5.70 5.45 -4.44
C SER A 368 -5.21 5.90 -3.06
N THR A 369 -5.23 7.21 -2.80
CA THR A 369 -4.81 7.78 -1.51
C THR A 369 -5.82 7.54 -0.39
N HIS A 370 -6.98 6.91 -0.67
CA HIS A 370 -8.16 7.01 0.17
C HIS A 370 -8.54 8.48 0.41
N GLY A 371 -9.48 8.79 1.32
CA GLY A 371 -9.82 10.19 1.61
C GLY A 371 -8.62 10.97 2.14
N MET A 372 -8.12 11.94 1.39
CA MET A 372 -6.94 12.72 1.79
C MET A 372 -7.14 13.51 3.08
N HIS A 373 -8.38 13.83 3.47
CA HIS A 373 -8.69 14.47 4.74
C HIS A 373 -8.54 13.53 5.95
N TRP A 374 -8.60 12.21 5.73
CA TRP A 374 -8.36 11.20 6.77
C TRP A 374 -6.89 10.78 6.84
N PHE A 375 -6.26 10.64 5.67
CA PHE A 375 -4.92 10.09 5.55
C PHE A 375 -3.97 11.00 4.75
N PRO A 376 -3.81 12.28 5.16
CA PRO A 376 -2.97 13.25 4.45
C PRO A 376 -1.50 12.82 4.38
N GLN A 377 -1.03 12.03 5.34
CA GLN A 377 0.36 11.58 5.44
C GLN A 377 0.82 10.70 4.28
N TYR A 378 -0.11 10.04 3.56
CA TYR A 378 0.24 9.20 2.41
C TYR A 378 0.44 10.00 1.11
N VAL A 379 0.06 11.28 1.08
CA VAL A 379 0.37 12.18 -0.03
C VAL A 379 1.79 12.74 0.17
N ASN A 380 2.79 11.93 -0.14
CA ASN A 380 4.19 12.33 -0.05
C ASN A 380 5.03 11.69 -1.16
N GLN A 381 6.16 12.34 -1.51
CA GLN A 381 7.00 11.92 -2.64
C GLN A 381 7.60 10.52 -2.43
N ASN A 382 8.00 10.17 -1.20
CA ASN A 382 8.62 8.88 -0.90
C ASN A 382 7.63 7.73 -1.07
N ALA A 383 6.38 7.90 -0.61
CA ALA A 383 5.33 6.91 -0.82
C ALA A 383 5.07 6.68 -2.32
N PHE A 384 4.95 7.76 -3.11
CA PHE A 384 4.72 7.65 -4.54
C PHE A 384 5.93 7.03 -5.27
N GLN A 385 7.14 7.36 -4.86
CA GLN A 385 8.35 6.75 -5.42
C GLN A 385 8.40 5.25 -5.12
N THR A 386 8.06 4.83 -3.90
CA THR A 386 7.96 3.41 -3.52
C THR A 386 6.92 2.69 -4.37
N LEU A 387 5.74 3.28 -4.55
CA LEU A 387 4.70 2.71 -5.42
C LEU A 387 5.22 2.53 -6.85
N ARG A 388 5.94 3.51 -7.41
CA ARG A 388 6.51 3.43 -8.76
C ARG A 388 7.60 2.38 -8.86
N ASP A 389 8.60 2.43 -7.97
CA ASP A 389 9.86 1.69 -8.12
C ASP A 389 9.74 0.23 -7.68
N ASP A 390 8.97 -0.05 -6.63
CA ASP A 390 8.88 -1.38 -6.03
C ASP A 390 7.61 -2.13 -6.43
N TRP A 391 6.50 -1.40 -6.63
CA TRP A 391 5.21 -2.01 -6.95
C TRP A 391 4.85 -1.93 -8.43
N GLY A 392 5.62 -1.18 -9.22
CA GLY A 392 5.36 -0.98 -10.64
C GLY A 392 4.07 -0.18 -10.91
N ILE A 393 3.64 0.62 -9.94
CA ILE A 393 2.51 1.53 -10.03
C ILE A 393 2.91 2.71 -10.93
N ASN A 394 2.07 3.07 -11.89
CA ASN A 394 2.36 4.15 -12.82
C ASN A 394 1.43 5.35 -12.69
N MET A 395 0.40 5.27 -11.82
CA MET A 395 -0.55 6.35 -11.55
C MET A 395 -0.94 6.39 -10.07
N VAL A 396 -1.20 7.60 -9.57
CA VAL A 396 -1.81 7.83 -8.25
C VAL A 396 -3.17 8.51 -8.42
N ARG A 397 -4.16 8.10 -7.64
CA ARG A 397 -5.50 8.71 -7.59
C ARG A 397 -5.63 9.52 -6.32
N LEU A 398 -5.89 10.83 -6.46
CA LEU A 398 -5.96 11.82 -5.39
C LEU A 398 -7.42 12.04 -5.00
N VAL A 399 -7.85 11.39 -3.93
CA VAL A 399 -9.25 11.30 -3.49
C VAL A 399 -9.67 12.53 -2.70
N CYS A 400 -10.50 13.40 -3.31
CA CYS A 400 -11.04 14.60 -2.68
C CYS A 400 -12.56 14.49 -2.50
N TYR A 401 -13.03 14.18 -1.29
CA TYR A 401 -14.45 14.17 -0.95
C TYR A 401 -15.03 15.59 -0.98
N PRO A 402 -16.04 15.89 -1.82
CA PRO A 402 -16.78 17.16 -1.71
C PRO A 402 -17.48 17.27 -0.37
N ARG A 403 -18.15 16.20 0.00
CA ARG A 403 -18.83 15.98 1.27
C ARG A 403 -18.61 14.54 1.69
N ASP A 404 -18.18 14.33 2.91
CA ASP A 404 -18.14 13.00 3.50
C ASP A 404 -19.39 12.71 4.33
N VAL A 405 -19.80 11.44 4.43
CA VAL A 405 -20.97 11.02 5.19
C VAL A 405 -20.71 11.22 6.68
N GLY A 406 -21.39 12.24 7.24
CA GLY A 406 -21.33 12.54 8.68
C GLY A 406 -20.07 13.28 9.14
N SER A 407 -19.22 13.76 8.24
CA SER A 407 -17.97 14.38 8.58
C SER A 407 -17.53 15.50 7.61
N VAL A 408 -16.27 15.73 7.55
CA VAL A 408 -15.57 16.86 6.99
C VAL A 408 -15.17 16.54 5.55
N GLY A 409 -15.53 17.40 4.60
CA GLY A 409 -15.13 17.32 3.20
C GLY A 409 -14.71 18.69 2.66
N TYR A 410 -14.34 18.75 1.39
CA TYR A 410 -13.87 19.96 0.72
C TYR A 410 -14.88 21.13 0.83
N LEU A 411 -16.17 20.83 0.79
CA LEU A 411 -17.25 21.82 0.88
C LEU A 411 -17.83 21.96 2.30
N THR A 412 -17.67 20.96 3.16
CA THR A 412 -18.32 20.88 4.46
C THR A 412 -17.38 21.06 5.65
N GLY A 413 -16.07 21.02 5.42
CA GLY A 413 -15.06 21.14 6.47
C GLY A 413 -14.57 22.56 6.77
N GLY A 414 -15.15 23.57 6.12
CA GLY A 414 -14.73 24.95 6.25
C GLY A 414 -13.43 25.29 5.47
N ASP A 415 -12.99 26.53 5.59
CA ASP A 415 -11.86 27.06 4.79
C ASP A 415 -10.53 26.36 5.06
N SER A 416 -10.26 25.98 6.31
CA SER A 416 -9.04 25.28 6.69
C SER A 416 -8.93 23.91 6.01
N THR A 417 -9.98 23.10 6.07
CA THR A 417 -10.01 21.79 5.40
C THR A 417 -9.91 21.92 3.89
N LYS A 418 -10.60 22.89 3.33
CA LYS A 418 -10.54 23.17 1.90
C LYS A 418 -9.10 23.53 1.48
N GLN A 419 -8.43 24.40 2.22
CA GLN A 419 -7.04 24.78 1.97
C GLN A 419 -6.09 23.60 2.11
N GLN A 420 -6.28 22.75 3.13
CA GLN A 420 -5.50 21.53 3.32
C GLN A 420 -5.64 20.58 2.12
N LEU A 421 -6.89 20.30 1.70
CA LEU A 421 -7.15 19.42 0.56
C LEU A 421 -6.61 20.01 -0.75
N ASP A 422 -6.73 21.33 -0.95
CA ASP A 422 -6.12 22.02 -2.09
C ASP A 422 -4.59 21.84 -2.11
N THR A 423 -3.94 21.96 -0.95
CA THR A 423 -2.49 21.74 -0.81
C THR A 423 -2.10 20.30 -1.11
N LEU A 424 -2.88 19.33 -0.60
CA LEU A 424 -2.62 17.90 -0.83
C LEU A 424 -2.78 17.52 -2.30
N ILE A 425 -3.79 18.05 -3.01
CA ILE A 425 -3.95 17.82 -4.45
C ILE A 425 -2.74 18.36 -5.20
N GLN A 426 -2.33 19.62 -4.92
CA GLN A 426 -1.19 20.23 -5.58
C GLN A 426 0.10 19.46 -5.32
N ASN A 427 0.40 19.14 -4.06
CA ASN A 427 1.56 18.34 -3.70
C ASN A 427 1.53 16.97 -4.37
N GLY A 428 0.38 16.31 -4.39
CA GLY A 428 0.21 14.99 -5.01
C GLY A 428 0.48 15.03 -6.52
N VAL A 429 -0.03 16.02 -7.23
CA VAL A 429 0.26 16.21 -8.65
C VAL A 429 1.73 16.55 -8.88
N ASP A 430 2.31 17.45 -8.06
CA ASP A 430 3.72 17.85 -8.18
C ASP A 430 4.66 16.66 -7.94
N TYR A 431 4.39 15.81 -6.94
CA TYR A 431 5.16 14.60 -6.67
C TYR A 431 5.04 13.59 -7.82
N ALA A 432 3.82 13.36 -8.32
CA ALA A 432 3.60 12.47 -9.45
C ALA A 432 4.34 12.98 -10.70
N THR A 433 4.23 14.27 -11.03
CA THR A 433 4.91 14.90 -12.15
C THR A 433 6.43 14.77 -12.04
N LYS A 434 7.00 15.10 -10.88
CA LYS A 434 8.43 14.98 -10.61
C LYS A 434 8.94 13.55 -10.74
N LEU A 435 8.14 12.57 -10.34
CA LEU A 435 8.45 11.14 -10.44
C LEU A 435 8.13 10.55 -11.83
N GLY A 436 7.55 11.31 -12.73
CA GLY A 436 7.12 10.83 -14.04
C GLY A 436 5.99 9.81 -13.96
N MET A 437 5.08 9.98 -13.01
CA MET A 437 3.86 9.18 -12.82
C MET A 437 2.65 9.98 -13.30
N TYR A 438 1.58 9.27 -13.65
CA TYR A 438 0.29 9.91 -13.90
C TYR A 438 -0.42 10.23 -12.59
N ALA A 439 -1.25 11.27 -12.60
CA ALA A 439 -2.08 11.68 -11.47
C ALA A 439 -3.54 11.80 -11.91
N LEU A 440 -4.45 11.17 -11.18
CA LEU A 440 -5.89 11.27 -11.36
C LEU A 440 -6.46 12.15 -10.25
N VAL A 441 -6.94 13.34 -10.60
CA VAL A 441 -7.62 14.24 -9.66
C VAL A 441 -9.09 13.84 -9.60
N ASP A 442 -9.50 13.32 -8.45
CA ASP A 442 -10.81 12.73 -8.24
C ASP A 442 -11.71 13.61 -7.36
N TRP A 443 -12.84 14.06 -7.94
CA TRP A 443 -13.96 14.64 -7.21
C TRP A 443 -14.83 13.51 -6.66
N HIS A 444 -14.50 13.08 -5.44
CA HIS A 444 -14.96 11.84 -4.83
C HIS A 444 -16.39 11.93 -4.30
N VAL A 445 -17.35 12.04 -5.21
CA VAL A 445 -18.78 11.94 -4.86
C VAL A 445 -19.04 10.54 -4.31
N HIS A 446 -19.64 10.44 -3.12
CA HIS A 446 -19.95 9.16 -2.50
C HIS A 446 -21.38 9.11 -2.01
N ALA A 447 -22.18 8.20 -2.60
CA ALA A 447 -23.54 7.85 -2.20
C ALA A 447 -24.59 9.00 -2.25
N TYR A 448 -24.48 9.94 -3.18
CA TYR A 448 -25.49 10.97 -3.44
C TYR A 448 -25.53 11.39 -4.92
N ASN A 449 -26.58 12.18 -5.29
CA ASN A 449 -26.70 12.72 -6.64
C ASN A 449 -25.70 13.88 -6.83
N PRO A 450 -24.73 13.80 -7.74
CA PRO A 450 -23.68 14.83 -7.92
C PRO A 450 -24.23 16.19 -8.37
N ASN A 451 -25.44 16.23 -8.93
CA ASN A 451 -26.09 17.50 -9.28
C ASN A 451 -26.36 18.40 -8.06
N GLU A 452 -26.31 17.86 -6.84
CA GLU A 452 -26.40 18.65 -5.60
C GLU A 452 -25.28 19.68 -5.50
N TYR A 453 -24.10 19.37 -6.04
CA TYR A 453 -22.90 20.21 -6.01
C TYR A 453 -22.31 20.47 -7.41
N LEU A 454 -23.15 20.49 -8.45
CA LEU A 454 -22.72 20.75 -9.82
C LEU A 454 -21.96 22.08 -9.97
N LYS A 455 -22.45 23.13 -9.30
CA LYS A 455 -21.81 24.46 -9.34
C LYS A 455 -20.40 24.39 -8.74
N GLU A 456 -20.26 23.76 -7.61
CA GLU A 456 -19.01 23.60 -6.86
C GLU A 456 -18.03 22.70 -7.62
N ALA A 457 -18.50 21.62 -8.24
CA ALA A 457 -17.70 20.78 -9.13
C ALA A 457 -17.14 21.57 -10.31
N LYS A 458 -17.94 22.44 -10.94
CA LYS A 458 -17.47 23.31 -12.02
C LYS A 458 -16.39 24.29 -11.55
N ILE A 459 -16.51 24.85 -10.35
CA ILE A 459 -15.49 25.73 -9.74
C ILE A 459 -14.20 24.94 -9.49
N PHE A 460 -14.31 23.74 -8.91
CA PHE A 460 -13.19 22.86 -8.63
C PHE A 460 -12.43 22.51 -9.92
N PHE A 461 -13.12 22.03 -10.94
CA PHE A 461 -12.48 21.65 -12.18
C PHE A 461 -12.00 22.86 -13.02
N THR A 462 -12.65 24.03 -12.90
CA THR A 462 -12.08 25.26 -13.48
C THR A 462 -10.70 25.56 -12.87
N LYS A 463 -10.56 25.44 -11.55
CA LYS A 463 -9.28 25.66 -10.85
C LYS A 463 -8.21 24.68 -11.34
N TYR A 464 -8.48 23.38 -11.27
CA TYR A 464 -7.45 22.37 -11.54
C TYR A 464 -7.16 22.20 -13.03
N ALA A 465 -8.15 22.33 -13.92
CA ALA A 465 -7.90 22.35 -15.35
C ALA A 465 -7.05 23.58 -15.76
N THR A 466 -7.29 24.75 -15.16
CA THR A 466 -6.45 25.94 -15.42
C THR A 466 -5.00 25.71 -14.94
N MET A 467 -4.83 25.05 -13.82
CA MET A 467 -3.52 24.79 -13.21
C MET A 467 -2.72 23.76 -14.02
N TYR A 468 -3.38 22.73 -14.55
CA TYR A 468 -2.72 21.55 -15.10
C TYR A 468 -2.91 21.32 -16.62
N LYS A 469 -3.55 22.23 -17.35
CA LYS A 469 -3.80 22.10 -18.81
C LYS A 469 -2.55 21.82 -19.65
N ASP A 470 -1.38 22.21 -19.17
CA ASP A 470 -0.10 22.02 -19.85
C ASP A 470 0.69 20.78 -19.28
N HIS A 471 0.03 19.92 -18.49
CA HIS A 471 0.62 18.73 -17.89
C HIS A 471 0.15 17.46 -18.63
N ASP A 472 1.08 16.74 -19.23
CA ASP A 472 0.78 15.50 -19.97
C ASP A 472 0.36 14.32 -19.09
N ASN A 473 0.54 14.44 -17.77
CA ASN A 473 0.35 13.36 -16.79
C ASN A 473 -0.89 13.51 -15.89
N VAL A 474 -1.75 14.52 -16.11
CA VAL A 474 -2.91 14.76 -15.25
C VAL A 474 -4.20 14.34 -15.95
N LEU A 475 -5.01 13.56 -15.26
CA LEU A 475 -6.34 13.09 -15.64
C LEU A 475 -7.37 13.58 -14.63
N TYR A 476 -8.64 13.65 -15.02
CA TYR A 476 -9.74 14.09 -14.14
C TYR A 476 -10.83 13.04 -14.02
N GLU A 477 -11.15 12.61 -12.79
CA GLU A 477 -12.35 11.85 -12.47
C GLU A 477 -13.40 12.80 -11.88
N ILE A 478 -14.47 13.01 -12.63
CA ILE A 478 -15.42 14.08 -12.31
C ILE A 478 -16.55 13.63 -11.37
N CYS A 479 -16.64 12.34 -11.09
CA CYS A 479 -17.61 11.76 -10.18
C CYS A 479 -17.22 10.32 -9.84
N ASN A 480 -17.06 9.99 -8.56
CA ASN A 480 -16.63 8.66 -8.09
C ASN A 480 -17.78 7.65 -8.04
N GLU A 481 -18.66 7.74 -7.05
CA GLU A 481 -19.71 6.76 -6.74
C GLU A 481 -21.10 7.41 -6.56
N PRO A 482 -21.71 7.90 -7.63
CA PRO A 482 -23.01 8.53 -7.54
C PRO A 482 -24.14 7.53 -7.28
N THR A 483 -25.13 7.98 -6.51
CA THR A 483 -26.40 7.27 -6.29
C THR A 483 -27.60 8.23 -6.40
N GLY A 484 -28.81 7.72 -6.27
CA GLY A 484 -30.01 8.55 -6.31
C GLY A 484 -30.31 9.20 -7.66
N THR A 485 -29.68 8.70 -8.72
CA THR A 485 -29.87 9.18 -10.09
C THR A 485 -29.61 8.07 -11.10
N ASN A 486 -30.05 8.24 -12.33
CA ASN A 486 -29.79 7.35 -13.45
C ASN A 486 -28.73 7.96 -14.38
N TRP A 487 -28.17 7.16 -15.27
CA TRP A 487 -27.29 7.69 -16.30
C TRP A 487 -28.00 8.76 -17.14
N TYR A 488 -29.16 8.44 -17.70
CA TYR A 488 -29.98 9.38 -18.45
C TYR A 488 -31.47 9.18 -18.16
N SER A 489 -32.15 10.27 -17.87
CA SER A 489 -33.61 10.31 -17.66
C SER A 489 -34.30 11.49 -18.37
N GLY A 490 -33.52 12.43 -18.90
CA GLY A 490 -34.02 13.64 -19.54
C GLY A 490 -34.63 14.67 -18.60
N ASN A 491 -34.46 14.50 -17.28
CA ASN A 491 -35.04 15.41 -16.26
C ASN A 491 -34.11 16.58 -15.87
N GLY A 492 -32.91 16.67 -16.50
CA GLY A 492 -31.90 17.69 -16.20
C GLY A 492 -31.17 17.54 -14.87
N LYS A 493 -31.35 16.42 -14.18
CA LYS A 493 -30.72 16.08 -12.88
C LYS A 493 -30.13 14.66 -12.90
N ASP A 494 -29.92 14.11 -14.09
CA ASP A 494 -29.27 12.83 -14.30
C ASP A 494 -27.75 12.98 -14.44
N LEU A 495 -27.05 11.85 -14.44
CA LEU A 495 -25.57 11.84 -14.56
C LEU A 495 -25.10 12.39 -15.90
N TYR A 496 -25.82 12.12 -16.97
CA TYR A 496 -25.50 12.66 -18.29
C TYR A 496 -25.48 14.20 -18.28
N THR A 497 -26.47 14.84 -17.64
CA THR A 497 -26.50 16.30 -17.48
C THR A 497 -25.31 16.79 -16.66
N TYR A 498 -25.07 16.18 -15.50
CA TYR A 498 -23.92 16.53 -14.65
C TYR A 498 -22.61 16.42 -15.42
N CYS A 499 -22.34 15.25 -15.99
CA CYS A 499 -21.10 15.01 -16.72
C CYS A 499 -20.92 15.96 -17.90
N SER A 500 -21.97 16.20 -18.69
CA SER A 500 -21.89 17.10 -19.85
C SER A 500 -21.54 18.54 -19.43
N GLU A 501 -22.09 19.03 -18.31
CA GLU A 501 -21.81 20.38 -17.81
C GLU A 501 -20.37 20.51 -17.25
N VAL A 502 -19.89 19.49 -16.52
CA VAL A 502 -18.51 19.50 -16.00
C VAL A 502 -17.50 19.33 -17.15
N ILE A 503 -17.73 18.40 -18.08
CA ILE A 503 -16.90 18.21 -19.27
C ILE A 503 -16.79 19.53 -20.07
N LYS A 504 -17.92 20.20 -20.34
CA LYS A 504 -17.92 21.49 -21.03
C LYS A 504 -17.05 22.52 -20.32
N THR A 505 -17.04 22.52 -18.98
CA THR A 505 -16.21 23.42 -18.18
C THR A 505 -14.72 23.10 -18.36
N ILE A 506 -14.33 21.84 -18.28
CA ILE A 506 -12.93 21.41 -18.46
C ILE A 506 -12.48 21.67 -19.91
N ARG A 507 -13.28 21.30 -20.92
CA ARG A 507 -12.97 21.45 -22.35
C ARG A 507 -12.77 22.89 -22.79
N ALA A 508 -13.38 23.85 -22.11
CA ALA A 508 -13.14 25.28 -22.36
C ALA A 508 -11.71 25.74 -21.96
N ILE A 509 -10.99 24.92 -21.17
CA ILE A 509 -9.67 25.24 -20.60
C ILE A 509 -8.62 24.26 -21.11
N ASP A 510 -8.93 22.97 -21.07
CA ASP A 510 -8.09 21.84 -21.44
C ASP A 510 -8.86 20.97 -22.47
N PRO A 511 -8.68 21.24 -23.78
CA PRO A 511 -9.54 20.66 -24.81
C PRO A 511 -9.33 19.16 -25.03
N ASP A 512 -8.22 18.59 -24.64
CA ASP A 512 -7.84 17.21 -24.89
C ASP A 512 -7.55 16.37 -23.63
N ALA A 513 -7.80 16.92 -22.41
CA ALA A 513 -7.70 16.17 -21.16
C ALA A 513 -8.47 14.85 -21.20
N ILE A 514 -7.95 13.82 -20.56
CA ILE A 514 -8.74 12.60 -20.30
C ILE A 514 -9.67 12.87 -19.12
N ILE A 515 -10.97 12.66 -19.35
CA ILE A 515 -12.01 12.85 -18.33
C ILE A 515 -12.73 11.53 -18.12
N ILE A 516 -12.86 11.13 -16.85
CA ILE A 516 -13.51 9.90 -16.42
C ILE A 516 -14.82 10.26 -15.73
N CYS A 517 -15.92 9.71 -16.26
CA CYS A 517 -17.29 9.98 -15.80
C CYS A 517 -17.79 8.87 -14.91
N GLY A 518 -18.22 9.16 -13.68
CA GLY A 518 -18.91 8.20 -12.83
C GLY A 518 -20.17 7.65 -13.46
N THR A 519 -20.51 6.41 -13.16
CA THR A 519 -21.77 5.77 -13.57
C THR A 519 -22.67 5.55 -12.38
N ASN A 520 -23.97 5.31 -12.61
CA ASN A 520 -24.91 5.16 -11.51
C ASN A 520 -24.70 3.88 -10.69
N THR A 521 -25.35 3.80 -9.53
CA THR A 521 -25.28 2.66 -8.60
C THR A 521 -23.84 2.37 -8.16
N TRP A 522 -23.18 3.37 -7.52
CA TRP A 522 -21.77 3.29 -7.09
C TRP A 522 -20.83 2.89 -8.22
N SER A 523 -20.99 3.51 -9.37
CA SER A 523 -20.19 3.24 -10.58
C SER A 523 -20.18 1.77 -11.04
N GLN A 524 -21.33 1.09 -10.90
CA GLN A 524 -21.51 -0.32 -11.29
C GLN A 524 -22.32 -0.52 -12.59
N ASP A 525 -23.10 0.48 -13.01
CA ASP A 525 -24.04 0.35 -14.14
C ASP A 525 -23.46 0.92 -15.44
N VAL A 526 -22.23 0.55 -15.75
CA VAL A 526 -21.48 1.04 -16.92
C VAL A 526 -22.12 0.63 -18.26
N ASP A 527 -22.92 -0.42 -18.28
CA ASP A 527 -23.68 -0.89 -19.44
C ASP A 527 -24.80 0.08 -19.86
N GLN A 528 -25.28 0.96 -18.97
CA GLN A 528 -26.31 1.94 -19.30
C GLN A 528 -25.79 3.12 -20.13
N VAL A 529 -24.48 3.33 -20.15
CA VAL A 529 -23.82 4.45 -20.85
C VAL A 529 -24.02 4.37 -22.36
N ALA A 530 -24.02 3.18 -22.95
CA ALA A 530 -24.13 2.97 -24.38
C ALA A 530 -25.41 3.57 -24.99
N ALA A 531 -26.50 3.68 -24.20
CA ALA A 531 -27.75 4.29 -24.66
C ALA A 531 -27.60 5.79 -24.96
N LYS A 532 -26.68 6.50 -24.29
CA LYS A 532 -26.42 7.92 -24.50
C LYS A 532 -24.99 8.30 -24.09
N PRO A 533 -23.96 7.96 -24.86
CA PRO A 533 -22.57 8.25 -24.54
C PRO A 533 -22.26 9.74 -24.73
N MET A 534 -21.25 10.27 -23.98
CA MET A 534 -20.78 11.65 -24.11
C MET A 534 -20.21 11.95 -25.51
N LYS A 535 -19.69 10.95 -26.21
CA LYS A 535 -19.26 11.05 -27.60
C LYS A 535 -20.36 11.61 -28.53
N ALA A 536 -21.64 11.34 -28.21
CA ALA A 536 -22.76 11.90 -28.97
C ALA A 536 -22.84 13.43 -28.94
N LEU A 537 -22.16 14.08 -28.00
CA LEU A 537 -21.99 15.54 -27.90
C LEU A 537 -20.70 16.04 -28.60
N GLY A 538 -19.95 15.15 -29.24
CA GLY A 538 -18.68 15.49 -29.90
C GLY A 538 -17.47 15.52 -28.97
N TYR A 539 -17.58 15.01 -27.74
CA TYR A 539 -16.45 14.95 -26.81
C TYR A 539 -15.61 13.69 -27.05
N GLU A 540 -14.31 13.88 -27.18
CA GLU A 540 -13.28 12.83 -27.25
C GLU A 540 -12.54 12.72 -25.91
N ASN A 541 -11.69 11.70 -25.73
CA ASN A 541 -10.92 11.43 -24.51
C ASN A 541 -11.80 11.32 -23.25
N ILE A 542 -12.93 10.63 -23.39
CA ILE A 542 -13.86 10.34 -22.29
C ILE A 542 -13.84 8.86 -21.98
N MET A 543 -13.72 8.50 -20.70
CA MET A 543 -13.91 7.15 -20.18
C MET A 543 -14.98 7.14 -19.11
N TYR A 544 -15.40 5.95 -18.70
CA TYR A 544 -16.48 5.77 -17.74
C TYR A 544 -16.02 4.89 -16.59
N THR A 545 -16.23 5.40 -15.39
CA THR A 545 -15.86 4.73 -14.13
C THR A 545 -16.63 3.42 -13.97
N PHE A 546 -15.90 2.40 -13.58
CA PHE A 546 -16.46 1.13 -13.11
C PHE A 546 -15.77 0.72 -11.81
N HIS A 547 -16.55 0.29 -10.80
CA HIS A 547 -16.06 -0.16 -9.51
C HIS A 547 -16.51 -1.57 -9.20
N PHE A 548 -15.63 -2.36 -8.57
CA PHE A 548 -15.97 -3.67 -8.05
C PHE A 548 -15.12 -4.04 -6.83
N TYR A 549 -15.71 -4.90 -6.00
CA TYR A 549 -15.03 -5.54 -4.87
C TYR A 549 -15.27 -7.05 -4.98
N SER A 550 -14.22 -7.83 -5.15
CA SER A 550 -14.34 -9.21 -5.62
C SER A 550 -15.07 -10.13 -4.63
N ALA A 551 -15.01 -9.87 -3.33
CA ALA A 551 -15.76 -10.67 -2.37
C ALA A 551 -17.28 -10.43 -2.45
N THR A 552 -17.74 -9.26 -2.91
CA THR A 552 -19.17 -8.93 -3.08
C THR A 552 -19.64 -9.11 -4.51
N HIS A 553 -18.90 -8.61 -5.48
CA HIS A 553 -19.32 -8.46 -6.88
C HIS A 553 -18.89 -9.66 -7.73
N LYS A 554 -19.85 -10.34 -8.32
CA LYS A 554 -19.67 -11.60 -9.03
C LYS A 554 -20.07 -11.48 -10.51
N GLU A 555 -20.41 -12.61 -11.13
CA GLU A 555 -20.73 -12.74 -12.55
C GLU A 555 -21.80 -11.74 -13.05
N ASN A 556 -22.76 -11.37 -12.21
CA ASN A 556 -23.79 -10.39 -12.58
C ASN A 556 -23.17 -9.03 -12.96
N LEU A 557 -22.14 -8.60 -12.24
CA LEU A 557 -21.47 -7.34 -12.52
C LEU A 557 -20.46 -7.49 -13.67
N MET A 558 -19.76 -8.63 -13.75
CA MET A 558 -18.88 -8.96 -14.88
C MET A 558 -19.63 -8.93 -16.22
N LYS A 559 -20.89 -9.36 -16.22
CA LYS A 559 -21.75 -9.31 -17.40
C LYS A 559 -21.99 -7.88 -17.90
N LYS A 560 -22.14 -6.90 -17.00
CA LYS A 560 -22.29 -5.48 -17.37
C LYS A 560 -21.04 -4.95 -18.07
N VAL A 561 -19.85 -5.30 -17.58
CA VAL A 561 -18.58 -4.93 -18.23
C VAL A 561 -18.51 -5.51 -19.64
N ARG A 562 -18.84 -6.79 -19.81
CA ARG A 562 -18.85 -7.44 -21.16
C ARG A 562 -19.83 -6.76 -22.11
N LEU A 563 -21.02 -6.39 -21.65
CA LEU A 563 -22.01 -5.68 -22.44
C LEU A 563 -21.52 -4.28 -22.83
N ALA A 564 -21.09 -3.49 -21.86
CA ALA A 564 -20.59 -2.15 -22.09
C ALA A 564 -19.41 -2.13 -23.08
N THR A 565 -18.43 -3.03 -22.90
CA THR A 565 -17.28 -3.13 -23.80
C THR A 565 -17.70 -3.54 -25.21
N LYS A 566 -18.63 -4.50 -25.33
CA LYS A 566 -19.18 -4.93 -26.63
C LYS A 566 -19.88 -3.77 -27.35
N ASP A 567 -20.58 -2.93 -26.60
CA ASP A 567 -21.31 -1.79 -27.13
C ASP A 567 -20.41 -0.56 -27.39
N GLY A 568 -19.10 -0.70 -27.19
CA GLY A 568 -18.10 0.32 -27.49
C GLY A 568 -17.88 1.36 -26.39
N THR A 569 -18.29 1.08 -25.15
CA THR A 569 -18.09 1.97 -24.00
C THR A 569 -16.65 1.85 -23.48
N PRO A 570 -15.84 2.93 -23.48
CA PRO A 570 -14.48 2.95 -22.92
C PRO A 570 -14.56 2.98 -21.38
N ILE A 571 -14.13 1.91 -20.74
CA ILE A 571 -14.22 1.72 -19.28
C ILE A 571 -12.87 1.99 -18.62
N PHE A 572 -12.92 2.66 -17.47
CA PHE A 572 -11.80 2.77 -16.54
C PHE A 572 -12.23 2.23 -15.16
N VAL A 573 -11.54 1.23 -14.64
CA VAL A 573 -11.74 0.76 -13.28
C VAL A 573 -10.93 1.66 -12.34
N THR A 574 -11.57 2.69 -11.80
CA THR A 574 -10.92 3.69 -10.95
C THR A 574 -10.86 3.30 -9.47
N GLU A 575 -11.56 2.23 -9.10
CA GLU A 575 -11.50 1.68 -7.75
C GLU A 575 -11.90 0.20 -7.76
N PHE A 576 -11.10 -0.63 -7.11
CA PHE A 576 -11.44 -2.04 -6.89
C PHE A 576 -10.74 -2.60 -5.66
N GLY A 577 -11.25 -3.72 -5.15
CA GLY A 577 -10.67 -4.44 -4.04
C GLY A 577 -10.91 -5.94 -4.10
N ILE A 578 -10.06 -6.71 -3.42
CA ILE A 578 -10.23 -8.16 -3.25
C ILE A 578 -11.17 -8.49 -2.09
N CYS A 579 -11.49 -7.50 -1.25
CA CYS A 579 -12.38 -7.60 -0.09
C CYS A 579 -13.86 -7.42 -0.48
N SER A 580 -14.73 -7.40 0.52
CA SER A 580 -16.14 -7.01 0.38
C SER A 580 -16.29 -5.49 0.17
N ALA A 581 -17.44 -5.08 -0.40
CA ALA A 581 -17.70 -3.68 -0.79
C ALA A 581 -17.77 -2.69 0.39
N ASP A 582 -17.86 -3.17 1.62
CA ASP A 582 -17.76 -2.36 2.83
C ASP A 582 -16.32 -2.03 3.25
N GLY A 583 -15.33 -2.59 2.53
CA GLY A 583 -13.91 -2.38 2.80
C GLY A 583 -13.34 -3.18 3.99
N ASN A 584 -14.16 -3.86 4.78
CA ASN A 584 -13.77 -4.52 6.03
C ASN A 584 -14.04 -6.04 6.07
N GLY A 585 -14.60 -6.59 5.01
CA GLY A 585 -15.03 -7.98 4.97
C GLY A 585 -13.97 -8.96 4.50
N SER A 586 -14.42 -10.20 4.28
CA SER A 586 -13.59 -11.28 3.76
C SER A 586 -13.00 -10.97 2.39
N TYR A 587 -11.88 -11.60 2.08
CA TYR A 587 -11.26 -11.58 0.75
C TYR A 587 -11.78 -12.72 -0.11
N ASP A 588 -11.84 -12.51 -1.43
CA ASP A 588 -12.14 -13.55 -2.43
C ASP A 588 -11.13 -13.45 -3.57
N THR A 589 -10.01 -14.13 -3.37
CA THR A 589 -8.89 -14.13 -4.33
C THR A 589 -9.23 -14.87 -5.61
N GLU A 590 -10.00 -15.97 -5.55
CA GLU A 590 -10.44 -16.72 -6.73
C GLU A 590 -11.30 -15.83 -7.65
N ASN A 591 -12.24 -15.10 -7.08
CA ASN A 591 -13.06 -14.19 -7.86
C ASN A 591 -12.29 -12.94 -8.28
N ALA A 592 -11.27 -12.52 -7.53
CA ALA A 592 -10.35 -11.46 -7.94
C ALA A 592 -9.57 -11.87 -9.21
N ASP A 593 -9.05 -13.10 -9.27
CA ASP A 593 -8.38 -13.62 -10.45
C ASP A 593 -9.31 -13.64 -11.68
N ARG A 594 -10.60 -14.00 -11.50
CA ARG A 594 -11.60 -13.94 -12.56
C ARG A 594 -11.85 -12.52 -13.06
N TRP A 595 -11.89 -11.53 -12.14
CA TRP A 595 -11.99 -10.12 -12.48
C TRP A 595 -10.76 -9.64 -13.26
N ILE A 596 -9.56 -9.92 -12.77
CA ILE A 596 -8.31 -9.52 -13.44
C ILE A 596 -8.21 -10.14 -14.84
N ALA A 597 -8.58 -11.42 -14.99
CA ALA A 597 -8.61 -12.07 -16.30
C ALA A 597 -9.60 -11.40 -17.27
N LEU A 598 -10.81 -11.06 -16.80
CA LEU A 598 -11.80 -10.35 -17.60
C LEU A 598 -11.29 -8.98 -18.04
N LEU A 599 -10.70 -8.22 -17.13
CA LEU A 599 -10.21 -6.87 -17.42
C LEU A 599 -9.01 -6.90 -18.36
N ALA A 600 -8.13 -7.89 -18.24
CA ALA A 600 -7.01 -8.11 -19.15
C ALA A 600 -7.47 -8.46 -20.59
N ASP A 601 -8.53 -9.25 -20.74
CA ASP A 601 -9.11 -9.57 -22.06
C ASP A 601 -9.61 -8.33 -22.81
N PHE A 602 -9.99 -7.29 -22.08
CA PHE A 602 -10.48 -6.02 -22.65
C PHE A 602 -9.45 -4.88 -22.60
N SER A 603 -8.24 -5.11 -22.08
CA SER A 603 -7.19 -4.11 -21.85
C SER A 603 -7.70 -2.89 -21.06
N LEU A 604 -8.49 -3.14 -20.03
CA LEU A 604 -9.05 -2.08 -19.20
C LEU A 604 -8.01 -1.54 -18.21
N GLN A 605 -8.16 -0.27 -17.85
CA GLN A 605 -7.33 0.41 -16.87
C GLN A 605 -7.70 -0.04 -15.45
N LEU A 606 -6.73 -0.14 -14.54
CA LEU A 606 -6.89 -0.62 -13.17
C LEU A 606 -6.29 0.37 -12.18
N LEU A 607 -7.07 0.75 -11.21
CA LEU A 607 -6.65 1.58 -10.06
C LEU A 607 -6.96 0.90 -8.74
#